data_8cddb2920ea5ad218485439559a5113e
#
_entry.id   8cddb2920ea5ad218485439559a5113e
#
_cell.length_a   1.000
_cell.length_b   1.000
_cell.length_c   1.000
_cell.angle_alpha   90.00
_cell.angle_beta   90.00
_cell.angle_gamma   90.00
#
_symmetry.space_group_name_H-M   'P 1'
#
loop_
_entity.id
_entity.type
_entity.pdbx_description
1 polymer ?
#
loop_
_entity_poly.entity_id
_entity_poly.type
_entity_poly.pdbx_seq_one_letter_code
_entity_poly.pdbx_strand_id
1 'polypeptide(L)'
;MIDAWGTVSAEGRQLLFGDSNKSYFTGSEANLSDYIVTIQVRTWDINSAGEKYTRTWNLEVNKMVADEVKAIFETIYNDPEQFPIHALGGARYTDTLRHSWGCAIDINPVENFYCNTTTTPYTAITGTTCYKYSDSPYCITPDSSVVRAFAQYGWGWGGGDADNNYSGRNTTADYMHFSILESGG
;
A
#
# COMPACT_ATOMS: atom_id res chain seq x y z
N MET A 1 -1.85 19.56 -4.77
CA MET A 1 -0.65 18.69 -4.68
C MET A 1 -0.81 17.46 -5.58
N ILE A 2 -1.57 16.48 -5.20
CA ILE A 2 -1.90 15.33 -6.04
C ILE A 2 -3.39 15.45 -6.36
N ASP A 3 -3.77 15.38 -7.63
CA ASP A 3 -5.18 15.35 -8.01
C ASP A 3 -5.76 13.92 -7.94
N ALA A 4 -7.06 13.78 -8.10
CA ALA A 4 -7.74 12.49 -8.06
C ALA A 4 -7.25 11.45 -9.10
N TRP A 5 -6.50 11.91 -10.12
CA TRP A 5 -5.91 11.09 -11.16
C TRP A 5 -4.42 10.79 -10.94
N GLY A 6 -3.88 11.27 -9.81
CA GLY A 6 -2.48 11.06 -9.47
C GLY A 6 -1.50 11.97 -10.18
N THR A 7 -1.98 13.04 -10.80
CA THR A 7 -1.11 14.07 -11.36
C THR A 7 -0.58 14.95 -10.22
N VAL A 8 0.72 15.14 -10.19
CA VAL A 8 1.41 15.93 -9.16
C VAL A 8 1.80 17.27 -9.77
N SER A 9 1.40 18.36 -9.10
CA SER A 9 1.82 19.72 -9.50
C SER A 9 3.36 19.89 -9.43
N ALA A 10 3.89 20.91 -10.07
CA ALA A 10 5.32 21.23 -10.00
C ALA A 10 5.79 21.45 -8.55
N GLU A 11 4.98 22.11 -7.72
CA GLU A 11 5.24 22.30 -6.29
C GLU A 11 5.20 20.96 -5.54
N GLY A 12 4.23 20.10 -5.86
CA GLY A 12 4.15 18.76 -5.28
C GLY A 12 5.37 17.91 -5.63
N ARG A 13 5.84 17.97 -6.88
CA ARG A 13 7.08 17.27 -7.29
C ARG A 13 8.31 17.84 -6.59
N GLN A 14 8.39 19.16 -6.42
CA GLN A 14 9.48 19.77 -5.64
C GLN A 14 9.52 19.24 -4.20
N LEU A 15 8.36 19.05 -3.56
CA LEU A 15 8.26 18.48 -2.21
C LEU A 15 8.61 16.99 -2.15
N LEU A 16 8.09 16.21 -3.07
CA LEU A 16 8.26 14.75 -3.09
C LEU A 16 9.65 14.31 -3.53
N PHE A 17 10.23 15.00 -4.52
CA PHE A 17 11.43 14.54 -5.22
C PHE A 17 12.60 15.54 -5.17
N GLY A 18 12.38 16.76 -4.69
CA GLY A 18 13.38 17.83 -4.70
C GLY A 18 13.61 18.50 -6.04
N ASP A 19 12.83 18.13 -7.05
CA ASP A 19 12.90 18.64 -8.42
C ASP A 19 11.49 18.70 -9.01
N SER A 20 11.05 19.87 -9.44
CA SER A 20 9.73 20.11 -10.03
C SER A 20 9.50 19.38 -11.37
N ASN A 21 10.58 18.92 -12.02
CA ASN A 21 10.51 18.16 -13.27
C ASN A 21 10.60 16.65 -13.07
N LYS A 22 10.95 16.20 -11.86
CA LYS A 22 11.07 14.79 -11.53
C LYS A 22 9.68 14.17 -11.26
N SER A 23 9.48 12.93 -11.67
CA SER A 23 8.20 12.24 -11.52
C SER A 23 8.29 10.94 -10.70
N TYR A 24 9.50 10.42 -10.46
CA TYR A 24 9.74 9.20 -9.69
C TYR A 24 11.21 9.08 -9.29
N PHE A 25 11.53 8.19 -8.37
CA PHE A 25 12.90 7.80 -8.04
C PHE A 25 13.29 6.51 -8.79
N THR A 26 14.56 6.41 -9.16
CA THR A 26 15.16 5.22 -9.79
C THR A 26 15.92 4.35 -8.78
N GLY A 27 16.10 4.85 -7.55
CA GLY A 27 16.87 4.19 -6.49
C GLY A 27 18.38 4.46 -6.55
N SER A 28 18.86 5.13 -7.59
CA SER A 28 20.29 5.43 -7.78
C SER A 28 20.67 6.88 -7.53
N GLU A 29 19.72 7.72 -7.10
CA GLU A 29 19.96 9.12 -6.82
C GLU A 29 20.86 9.31 -5.60
N ALA A 30 21.88 10.17 -5.73
CA ALA A 30 22.81 10.47 -4.64
C ALA A 30 22.11 11.11 -3.42
N ASN A 31 20.98 11.78 -3.63
CA ASN A 31 20.19 12.44 -2.59
C ASN A 31 18.89 11.70 -2.24
N LEU A 32 18.77 10.41 -2.59
CA LEU A 32 17.56 9.63 -2.33
C LEU A 32 17.19 9.61 -0.84
N SER A 33 18.18 9.50 0.04
CA SER A 33 18.01 9.53 1.50
C SER A 33 17.48 10.85 2.07
N ASP A 34 17.52 11.93 1.30
CA ASP A 34 16.90 13.20 1.70
C ASP A 34 15.38 13.18 1.58
N TYR A 35 14.84 12.21 0.86
CA TYR A 35 13.40 12.08 0.54
C TYR A 35 12.81 10.75 0.98
N ILE A 36 13.53 9.65 0.87
CA ILE A 36 13.10 8.33 1.32
C ILE A 36 13.73 8.04 2.67
N VAL A 37 12.89 7.79 3.66
CA VAL A 37 13.31 7.54 5.04
C VAL A 37 12.82 6.16 5.49
N THR A 38 13.60 5.52 6.35
CA THR A 38 13.19 4.28 7.02
C THR A 38 12.44 4.63 8.30
N ILE A 39 11.21 4.16 8.41
CA ILE A 39 10.41 4.24 9.64
C ILE A 39 10.25 2.85 10.27
N GLN A 40 9.97 2.81 11.57
CA GLN A 40 9.56 1.59 12.26
C GLN A 40 8.06 1.61 12.51
N VAL A 41 7.41 0.49 12.17
CA VAL A 41 5.98 0.27 12.44
C VAL A 41 5.78 -1.09 13.12
N ARG A 42 4.75 -1.20 13.95
CA ARG A 42 4.36 -2.44 14.65
C ARG A 42 3.12 -3.02 13.99
N THR A 43 3.08 -4.33 13.89
CA THR A 43 1.92 -5.07 13.41
C THR A 43 1.70 -6.31 14.25
N TRP A 44 0.54 -6.92 14.12
CA TRP A 44 0.31 -8.27 14.56
C TRP A 44 0.78 -9.25 13.47
N ASP A 45 1.24 -10.44 13.88
CA ASP A 45 1.48 -11.58 13.02
C ASP A 45 1.04 -12.85 13.76
N ILE A 46 1.00 -14.00 13.09
CA ILE A 46 0.57 -15.29 13.65
C ILE A 46 1.76 -16.25 13.61
N ASN A 47 2.10 -16.84 14.77
CA ASN A 47 3.15 -17.84 14.86
C ASN A 47 2.67 -19.23 14.41
N SER A 48 3.57 -20.22 14.36
CA SER A 48 3.27 -21.60 13.96
C SER A 48 2.28 -22.34 14.89
N ALA A 49 2.04 -21.81 16.10
CA ALA A 49 1.05 -22.31 17.04
C ALA A 49 -0.33 -21.66 16.86
N GLY A 50 -0.47 -20.72 15.91
CA GLY A 50 -1.70 -19.96 15.68
C GLY A 50 -1.92 -18.79 16.63
N GLU A 51 -0.90 -18.41 17.39
CA GLU A 51 -0.98 -17.31 18.36
C GLU A 51 -0.53 -16.00 17.74
N LYS A 52 -1.26 -14.91 18.01
CA LYS A 52 -0.87 -13.56 17.58
C LYS A 52 0.29 -13.04 18.41
N TYR A 53 1.25 -12.41 17.75
CA TYR A 53 2.39 -11.75 18.38
C TYR A 53 2.72 -10.43 17.68
N THR A 54 3.39 -9.53 18.39
CA THR A 54 3.85 -8.25 17.83
C THR A 54 5.08 -8.46 16.96
N ARG A 55 5.05 -7.90 15.74
CA ARG A 55 6.17 -7.82 14.83
C ARG A 55 6.52 -6.37 14.54
N THR A 56 7.80 -6.05 14.44
CA THR A 56 8.30 -4.72 14.04
C THR A 56 8.89 -4.79 12.66
N TRP A 57 8.57 -3.79 11.83
CA TRP A 57 9.06 -3.65 10.47
C TRP A 57 9.88 -2.37 10.32
N ASN A 58 10.94 -2.44 9.52
CA ASN A 58 11.57 -1.27 8.93
C ASN A 58 10.95 -1.06 7.54
N LEU A 59 10.30 0.08 7.34
CA LEU A 59 9.56 0.39 6.13
C LEU A 59 10.13 1.66 5.50
N GLU A 60 10.50 1.60 4.23
CA GLU A 60 10.97 2.76 3.49
C GLU A 60 9.78 3.49 2.85
N VAL A 61 9.67 4.79 3.15
CA VAL A 61 8.60 5.66 2.65
C VAL A 61 9.13 7.05 2.36
N ASN A 62 8.40 7.83 1.57
CA ASN A 62 8.71 9.24 1.40
C ASN A 62 8.54 9.98 2.74
N LYS A 63 9.48 10.87 3.08
CA LYS A 63 9.43 11.67 4.31
C LYS A 63 8.13 12.47 4.46
N MET A 64 7.50 12.83 3.33
CA MET A 64 6.26 13.61 3.32
C MET A 64 5.06 12.85 3.87
N VAL A 65 5.11 11.52 3.83
CA VAL A 65 4.04 10.63 4.36
C VAL A 65 4.49 9.81 5.57
N ALA A 66 5.72 9.98 6.04
CA ALA A 66 6.32 9.12 7.06
C ALA A 66 5.55 9.12 8.38
N ASP A 67 5.15 10.29 8.89
CA ASP A 67 4.41 10.39 10.15
C ASP A 67 2.96 9.92 10.01
N GLU A 68 2.35 10.15 8.84
CA GLU A 68 1.03 9.64 8.51
C GLU A 68 1.02 8.11 8.44
N VAL A 69 2.01 7.50 7.77
CA VAL A 69 2.14 6.03 7.72
C VAL A 69 2.33 5.44 9.11
N LYS A 70 3.14 6.05 9.98
CA LYS A 70 3.27 5.60 11.38
C LYS A 70 1.91 5.63 12.10
N ALA A 71 1.13 6.71 11.92
CA ALA A 71 -0.18 6.86 12.56
C ALA A 71 -1.18 5.83 12.02
N ILE A 72 -1.16 5.54 10.71
CA ILE A 72 -1.97 4.48 10.08
C ILE A 72 -1.66 3.12 10.73
N PHE A 73 -0.38 2.73 10.81
CA PHE A 73 0.00 1.44 11.40
C PHE A 73 -0.25 1.37 12.91
N GLU A 74 -0.16 2.48 13.63
CA GLU A 74 -0.56 2.53 15.04
C GLU A 74 -2.07 2.33 15.18
N THR A 75 -2.88 2.87 14.27
CA THR A 75 -4.33 2.64 14.23
C THR A 75 -4.65 1.17 13.95
N ILE A 76 -3.99 0.54 12.97
CA ILE A 76 -4.16 -0.90 12.66
C ILE A 76 -3.74 -1.76 13.85
N TYR A 77 -2.60 -1.46 14.49
CA TYR A 77 -2.07 -2.22 15.61
C TYR A 77 -2.99 -2.20 16.84
N ASN A 78 -3.64 -1.06 17.10
CA ASN A 78 -4.55 -0.88 18.25
C ASN A 78 -6.00 -1.30 17.96
N ASP A 79 -6.33 -1.65 16.69
CA ASP A 79 -7.68 -2.11 16.36
C ASP A 79 -7.94 -3.51 16.98
N PRO A 80 -9.15 -3.74 17.55
CA PRO A 80 -9.52 -5.04 18.15
C PRO A 80 -9.43 -6.24 17.19
N GLU A 81 -9.49 -6.03 15.88
CA GLU A 81 -9.30 -7.08 14.87
C GLU A 81 -7.90 -7.70 14.97
N GLN A 82 -6.88 -6.89 15.35
CA GLN A 82 -5.49 -7.33 15.37
C GLN A 82 -5.10 -8.01 14.04
N PHE A 83 -5.37 -7.34 12.92
CA PHE A 83 -5.13 -7.86 11.58
C PHE A 83 -3.67 -8.33 11.41
N PRO A 84 -3.42 -9.60 11.01
CA PRO A 84 -2.07 -10.12 10.94
C PRO A 84 -1.38 -9.68 9.64
N ILE A 85 -0.13 -9.26 9.75
CA ILE A 85 0.72 -8.85 8.63
C ILE A 85 2.04 -9.61 8.69
N HIS A 86 2.23 -10.55 7.75
CA HIS A 86 3.46 -11.34 7.66
C HIS A 86 4.40 -10.88 6.52
N ALA A 87 3.90 -10.00 5.64
CA ALA A 87 4.67 -9.39 4.55
C ALA A 87 4.25 -7.92 4.36
N LEU A 88 5.24 -7.03 4.27
CA LEU A 88 5.04 -5.59 4.16
C LEU A 88 6.10 -4.99 3.23
N GLY A 89 5.66 -4.21 2.23
CA GLY A 89 6.52 -3.52 1.29
C GLY A 89 6.16 -2.04 1.15
N GLY A 90 7.17 -1.17 1.12
CA GLY A 90 7.03 0.28 0.89
C GLY A 90 7.68 0.71 -0.43
N ALA A 91 8.67 1.63 -0.35
CA ALA A 91 9.38 2.12 -1.52
C ALA A 91 10.08 0.98 -2.28
N ARG A 92 9.94 1.00 -3.59
CA ARG A 92 10.69 0.15 -4.54
C ARG A 92 10.86 0.91 -5.85
N TYR A 93 11.93 0.61 -6.59
CA TYR A 93 12.35 1.39 -7.75
C TYR A 93 12.32 0.58 -9.05
N THR A 94 11.43 -0.39 -9.13
CA THR A 94 11.25 -1.29 -10.28
C THR A 94 10.26 -0.77 -11.31
N ASP A 95 9.52 0.28 -10.95
CA ASP A 95 8.54 0.95 -11.82
C ASP A 95 8.60 2.47 -11.63
N THR A 96 7.70 3.20 -12.25
CA THR A 96 7.61 4.67 -12.18
C THR A 96 6.38 5.16 -11.40
N LEU A 97 5.71 4.24 -10.69
CA LEU A 97 4.45 4.47 -9.99
C LEU A 97 4.67 4.83 -8.51
N ARG A 98 3.63 4.73 -7.69
CA ARG A 98 3.59 5.23 -6.31
C ARG A 98 4.61 4.60 -5.38
N HIS A 99 5.02 3.34 -5.61
CA HIS A 99 6.11 2.73 -4.85
C HIS A 99 7.45 3.42 -5.09
N SER A 100 7.74 3.82 -6.33
CA SER A 100 8.96 4.58 -6.64
C SER A 100 8.96 6.01 -6.05
N TRP A 101 7.81 6.50 -5.59
CA TRP A 101 7.69 7.76 -4.86
C TRP A 101 7.86 7.57 -3.35
N GLY A 102 7.83 6.34 -2.85
CA GLY A 102 7.70 6.00 -1.43
C GLY A 102 6.31 6.34 -0.86
N CYS A 103 5.27 6.38 -1.71
CA CYS A 103 3.91 6.78 -1.37
C CYS A 103 2.89 5.67 -1.61
N ALA A 104 3.34 4.42 -1.60
CA ALA A 104 2.50 3.23 -1.67
C ALA A 104 3.03 2.13 -0.75
N ILE A 105 2.14 1.26 -0.30
CA ILE A 105 2.40 0.18 0.64
C ILE A 105 1.66 -1.06 0.16
N ASP A 106 2.38 -2.19 0.07
CA ASP A 106 1.81 -3.51 -0.19
C ASP A 106 1.78 -4.33 1.11
N ILE A 107 0.65 -4.98 1.38
CA ILE A 107 0.41 -5.80 2.58
C ILE A 107 0.02 -7.20 2.17
N ASN A 108 0.73 -8.23 2.68
CA ASN A 108 0.47 -9.65 2.46
C ASN A 108 0.26 -9.99 0.97
N PRO A 109 1.21 -9.73 0.07
CA PRO A 109 1.01 -9.80 -1.39
C PRO A 109 0.67 -11.20 -1.90
N VAL A 110 0.98 -12.25 -1.15
CA VAL A 110 0.64 -13.62 -1.53
C VAL A 110 -0.87 -13.86 -1.42
N GLU A 111 -1.49 -13.43 -0.33
CA GLU A 111 -2.90 -13.59 -0.03
C GLU A 111 -3.78 -12.46 -0.57
N ASN A 112 -3.17 -11.41 -1.10
CA ASN A 112 -3.86 -10.23 -1.62
C ASN A 112 -3.32 -9.89 -3.01
N PHE A 113 -3.63 -10.74 -3.96
CA PHE A 113 -3.02 -10.70 -5.30
C PHE A 113 -3.37 -9.44 -6.12
N TYR A 114 -2.45 -9.04 -7.01
CA TYR A 114 -2.78 -8.24 -8.16
C TYR A 114 -3.32 -9.15 -9.25
N CYS A 115 -4.48 -8.83 -9.83
CA CYS A 115 -5.18 -9.76 -10.70
C CYS A 115 -5.94 -9.07 -11.84
N ASN A 116 -6.23 -9.86 -12.88
CA ASN A 116 -7.19 -9.53 -13.92
C ASN A 116 -8.59 -9.96 -13.45
N THR A 117 -9.55 -9.04 -13.50
CA THR A 117 -10.93 -9.22 -13.04
C THR A 117 -11.91 -9.56 -14.16
N THR A 118 -11.45 -9.68 -15.41
CA THR A 118 -12.30 -9.99 -16.57
C THR A 118 -12.68 -11.46 -16.65
N THR A 119 -12.08 -12.32 -15.84
CA THR A 119 -12.38 -13.77 -15.76
C THR A 119 -12.97 -14.14 -14.40
N THR A 120 -13.68 -15.28 -14.32
CA THR A 120 -14.17 -15.85 -13.06
C THR A 120 -13.71 -17.32 -12.98
N PRO A 121 -12.88 -17.72 -12.02
CA PRO A 121 -12.23 -16.87 -11.01
C PRO A 121 -11.26 -15.85 -11.62
N TYR A 122 -10.90 -14.81 -10.86
CA TYR A 122 -9.91 -13.80 -11.27
C TYR A 122 -8.56 -14.46 -11.54
N THR A 123 -7.84 -13.94 -12.54
CA THR A 123 -6.53 -14.48 -12.91
C THR A 123 -5.43 -13.68 -12.21
N ALA A 124 -4.64 -14.35 -11.37
CA ALA A 124 -3.50 -13.74 -10.69
C ALA A 124 -2.44 -13.25 -11.69
N ILE A 125 -1.94 -12.03 -11.47
CA ILE A 125 -0.77 -11.46 -12.15
C ILE A 125 0.42 -11.53 -11.17
N THR A 126 0.20 -11.17 -9.90
CA THR A 126 1.17 -11.29 -8.80
C THR A 126 0.43 -11.74 -7.54
N GLY A 127 1.03 -12.62 -6.75
CA GLY A 127 0.37 -13.24 -5.60
C GLY A 127 -0.42 -14.48 -5.99
N THR A 128 -1.27 -15.00 -5.12
CA THR A 128 -1.94 -16.30 -5.36
C THR A 128 -3.46 -16.26 -5.20
N THR A 129 -4.00 -15.38 -4.34
CA THR A 129 -5.42 -15.35 -3.98
C THR A 129 -5.85 -14.00 -3.42
N CYS A 130 -7.12 -13.85 -3.07
CA CYS A 130 -7.67 -12.76 -2.28
C CYS A 130 -8.87 -13.25 -1.45
N TYR A 131 -9.47 -12.39 -0.64
CA TYR A 131 -10.60 -12.72 0.24
C TYR A 131 -11.80 -13.35 -0.48
N LYS A 132 -11.97 -13.13 -1.78
CA LYS A 132 -13.05 -13.73 -2.58
C LYS A 132 -12.87 -15.23 -2.79
N TYR A 133 -11.65 -15.75 -2.63
CA TYR A 133 -11.26 -17.12 -2.96
C TYR A 133 -10.51 -17.83 -1.83
N SER A 134 -10.36 -17.19 -0.67
CA SER A 134 -9.60 -17.73 0.46
C SER A 134 -10.11 -17.16 1.78
N ASP A 135 -10.18 -18.04 2.80
CA ASP A 135 -10.49 -17.67 4.18
C ASP A 135 -9.22 -17.44 5.01
N SER A 136 -8.07 -17.21 4.37
CA SER A 136 -6.83 -16.92 5.07
C SER A 136 -6.97 -15.67 5.96
N PRO A 137 -6.51 -15.71 7.21
CA PRO A 137 -6.56 -14.55 8.11
C PRO A 137 -5.72 -13.36 7.60
N TYR A 138 -4.86 -13.58 6.61
CA TYR A 138 -4.03 -12.58 5.96
C TYR A 138 -4.70 -11.88 4.78
N CYS A 139 -5.89 -12.33 4.37
CA CYS A 139 -6.67 -11.71 3.31
C CYS A 139 -7.29 -10.39 3.78
N ILE A 140 -7.05 -9.32 3.02
CA ILE A 140 -7.66 -8.01 3.23
C ILE A 140 -9.08 -8.04 2.67
N THR A 141 -10.06 -7.68 3.49
CA THR A 141 -11.46 -7.52 3.09
C THR A 141 -11.84 -6.04 3.10
N PRO A 142 -12.92 -5.63 2.43
CA PRO A 142 -13.40 -4.24 2.46
C PRO A 142 -13.64 -3.70 3.88
N ASP A 143 -13.98 -4.58 4.84
CA ASP A 143 -14.30 -4.23 6.22
C ASP A 143 -13.11 -4.36 7.18
N SER A 144 -11.92 -4.78 6.71
CA SER A 144 -10.76 -4.96 7.58
C SER A 144 -10.25 -3.64 8.16
N SER A 145 -9.65 -3.70 9.35
CA SER A 145 -9.04 -2.55 10.01
C SER A 145 -7.99 -1.85 9.15
N VAL A 146 -7.31 -2.62 8.32
CA VAL A 146 -6.32 -2.09 7.37
C VAL A 146 -6.97 -1.11 6.41
N VAL A 147 -8.06 -1.51 5.72
CA VAL A 147 -8.78 -0.63 4.77
C VAL A 147 -9.33 0.61 5.47
N ARG A 148 -9.96 0.41 6.65
CA ARG A 148 -10.50 1.55 7.43
C ARG A 148 -9.41 2.53 7.86
N ALA A 149 -8.26 2.04 8.33
CA ALA A 149 -7.17 2.89 8.80
C ALA A 149 -6.56 3.71 7.66
N PHE A 150 -6.27 3.10 6.53
CA PHE A 150 -5.75 3.83 5.35
C PHE A 150 -6.77 4.85 4.83
N ALA A 151 -8.05 4.47 4.71
CA ALA A 151 -9.11 5.37 4.26
C ALA A 151 -9.30 6.59 5.18
N GLN A 152 -9.10 6.43 6.49
CA GLN A 152 -9.17 7.53 7.47
C GLN A 152 -8.18 8.66 7.16
N TYR A 153 -7.05 8.32 6.53
CA TYR A 153 -6.01 9.28 6.11
C TYR A 153 -6.10 9.64 4.62
N GLY A 154 -7.17 9.22 3.92
CA GLY A 154 -7.39 9.54 2.52
C GLY A 154 -6.56 8.72 1.53
N TRP A 155 -6.01 7.59 1.98
CA TRP A 155 -5.34 6.63 1.10
C TRP A 155 -6.36 5.69 0.46
N GLY A 156 -6.17 5.39 -0.82
CA GLY A 156 -6.99 4.43 -1.54
C GLY A 156 -6.48 3.00 -1.40
N TRP A 157 -7.40 2.04 -1.48
CA TRP A 157 -7.13 0.62 -1.54
C TRP A 157 -7.37 0.07 -2.95
N GLY A 158 -6.40 -0.67 -3.49
CA GLY A 158 -6.47 -1.25 -4.82
C GLY A 158 -7.39 -2.46 -4.99
N GLY A 159 -7.94 -2.97 -3.88
CA GLY A 159 -8.85 -4.11 -3.86
C GLY A 159 -10.33 -3.74 -3.96
N GLY A 160 -10.67 -2.46 -4.19
CA GLY A 160 -12.04 -2.04 -4.44
C GLY A 160 -12.65 -2.82 -5.60
N ASP A 161 -13.94 -3.19 -5.48
CA ASP A 161 -14.68 -3.82 -6.58
C ASP A 161 -14.80 -2.87 -7.79
N ALA A 162 -15.31 -3.40 -8.91
CA ALA A 162 -15.52 -2.66 -10.15
C ALA A 162 -16.29 -1.34 -9.96
N ASP A 163 -17.05 -1.22 -8.87
CA ASP A 163 -17.79 -0.01 -8.49
C ASP A 163 -16.90 1.04 -7.78
N ASN A 164 -15.76 0.65 -7.23
CA ASN A 164 -14.77 1.54 -6.59
C ASN A 164 -13.57 1.87 -7.49
N ASN A 165 -13.64 1.50 -8.73
CA ASN A 165 -12.83 1.95 -9.86
C ASN A 165 -11.36 2.25 -9.53
N TYR A 166 -10.67 1.22 -9.00
CA TYR A 166 -9.23 1.29 -8.77
C TYR A 166 -8.51 1.79 -10.04
N SER A 167 -7.85 2.94 -9.93
CA SER A 167 -7.07 3.60 -11.00
C SER A 167 -7.78 3.77 -12.36
N GLY A 168 -9.12 3.79 -12.41
CA GLY A 168 -9.86 3.86 -13.68
C GLY A 168 -9.71 2.61 -14.56
N ARG A 169 -9.19 1.51 -14.03
CA ARG A 169 -8.98 0.26 -14.75
C ARG A 169 -10.08 -0.73 -14.42
N ASN A 170 -11.07 -0.85 -15.31
CA ASN A 170 -12.21 -1.77 -15.16
C ASN A 170 -11.82 -3.26 -15.29
N THR A 171 -10.53 -3.60 -15.38
CA THR A 171 -10.07 -4.95 -15.74
C THR A 171 -9.06 -5.55 -14.75
N THR A 172 -8.60 -4.78 -13.76
CA THR A 172 -7.64 -5.25 -12.76
C THR A 172 -7.99 -4.76 -11.36
N ALA A 173 -7.61 -5.53 -10.35
CA ALA A 173 -7.62 -5.14 -8.94
C ALA A 173 -6.29 -5.51 -8.28
N ASP A 174 -5.86 -4.73 -7.28
CA ASP A 174 -4.61 -4.93 -6.56
C ASP A 174 -4.87 -4.93 -5.06
N TYR A 175 -5.22 -6.10 -4.54
CA TYR A 175 -5.71 -6.27 -3.18
C TYR A 175 -4.64 -6.02 -2.10
N MET A 176 -3.33 -6.12 -2.45
CA MET A 176 -2.24 -5.81 -1.52
C MET A 176 -2.00 -4.31 -1.38
N HIS A 177 -2.40 -3.51 -2.36
CA HIS A 177 -1.90 -2.15 -2.61
C HIS A 177 -2.72 -1.06 -1.93
N PHE A 178 -2.01 -0.17 -1.22
CA PHE A 178 -2.52 1.09 -0.68
C PHE A 178 -1.65 2.25 -1.15
N SER A 179 -2.25 3.36 -1.57
CA SER A 179 -1.50 4.55 -1.96
C SER A 179 -2.23 5.84 -1.57
N ILE A 180 -1.49 6.96 -1.63
CA ILE A 180 -1.99 8.31 -1.30
C ILE A 180 -3.09 8.83 -2.23
N LEU A 181 -3.61 8.02 -3.14
CA LEU A 181 -4.73 8.34 -4.00
C LEU A 181 -5.99 7.66 -3.52
N GLU A 182 -7.11 8.37 -3.53
CA GLU A 182 -8.43 7.81 -3.17
C GLU A 182 -8.79 6.57 -4.00
N SER A 183 -8.31 6.51 -5.25
CA SER A 183 -8.53 5.36 -6.13
C SER A 183 -7.54 4.21 -5.92
N GLY A 184 -6.60 4.33 -4.97
CA GLY A 184 -5.56 3.33 -4.73
C GLY A 184 -4.39 3.36 -5.71
N GLY A 185 -4.34 4.30 -6.66
CA GLY A 185 -3.21 4.61 -7.53
C GLY A 185 -3.00 3.76 -8.74
#